data_823579633ab7485592a5c5d70e916a3b
#
_entry.id   823579633ab7485592a5c5d70e916a3b
#
_cell.length_a   1.000
_cell.length_b   1.000
_cell.length_c   1.000
_cell.angle_alpha   90.00
_cell.angle_beta   90.00
_cell.angle_gamma   90.00
#
_symmetry.space_group_name_H-M   'P 1'
#
loop_
_entity.id
_entity.type
_entity.pdbx_description
1 polymer ?
#
loop_
_entity_poly.entity_id
_entity_poly.type
_entity_poly.pdbx_seq_one_letter_code
_entity_poly.pdbx_strand_id
1 'polypeptide(L)' 'MSAEVIAKNAIRSILKDLSDRRGLKHQWEQIDQDIKEEIVAKWEQIVIKAVKEAA' A
#
# COMPACT_ATOMS: atom_id res chain seq x y z
N MET A 1 -18.14 3.23 4.60
CA MET A 1 -16.75 3.63 4.31
C MET A 1 -16.52 3.62 2.82
N SER A 2 -15.82 4.62 2.31
CA SER A 2 -15.54 4.65 0.88
C SER A 2 -14.43 3.64 0.53
N ALA A 3 -14.39 3.23 -0.73
CA ALA A 3 -13.35 2.32 -1.20
C ALA A 3 -11.96 2.94 -1.04
N GLU A 4 -11.85 4.25 -1.21
CA GLU A 4 -10.59 4.97 -1.06
C GLU A 4 -10.08 4.92 0.39
N VAL A 5 -10.97 5.08 1.37
CA VAL A 5 -10.59 5.00 2.79
C VAL A 5 -10.15 3.58 3.14
N ILE A 6 -10.90 2.58 2.67
CA ILE A 6 -10.54 1.18 2.89
C ILE A 6 -9.17 0.89 2.30
N ALA A 7 -8.92 1.34 1.07
CA ALA A 7 -7.64 1.12 0.40
C ALA A 7 -6.48 1.77 1.16
N LYS A 8 -6.64 3.03 1.58
CA LYS A 8 -5.58 3.73 2.32
C LYS A 8 -5.27 3.05 3.64
N ASN A 9 -6.30 2.61 4.36
CA ASN A 9 -6.11 1.92 5.63
C ASN A 9 -5.42 0.57 5.43
N ALA A 10 -5.82 -0.18 4.40
CA ALA A 10 -5.20 -1.47 4.08
C ALA A 10 -3.73 -1.30 3.72
N ILE A 11 -3.41 -0.35 2.85
CA ILE A 11 -2.04 -0.10 2.42
C ILE A 11 -1.18 0.35 3.60
N ARG A 12 -1.71 1.23 4.46
CA ARG A 12 -1.00 1.69 5.65
C ARG A 12 -0.64 0.52 6.56
N SER A 13 -1.58 -0.41 6.76
CA SER A 13 -1.34 -1.60 7.60
C SER A 13 -0.30 -2.51 6.97
N ILE A 14 -0.34 -2.68 5.65
CA ILE A 14 0.64 -3.50 4.92
C ILE A 14 2.03 -2.87 5.03
N LEU A 15 2.14 -1.55 4.87
CA LEU A 15 3.42 -0.86 4.99
C LEU A 15 3.99 -0.97 6.40
N LYS A 16 3.13 -0.94 7.41
CA LYS A 16 3.56 -1.12 8.80
C LYS A 16 4.12 -2.53 9.00
N ASP A 17 3.43 -3.55 8.47
CA ASP A 17 3.90 -4.92 8.55
C ASP A 17 5.24 -5.08 7.84
N LEU A 18 5.37 -4.50 6.65
CA LEU A 18 6.60 -4.52 5.88
C LEU A 18 7.75 -3.88 6.67
N SER A 19 7.48 -2.77 7.36
CA SER A 19 8.47 -2.05 8.18
C SER A 19 8.92 -2.86 9.39
N ASP A 20 8.09 -3.80 9.85
CA ASP A 20 8.44 -4.69 10.95
C ASP A 20 9.27 -5.89 10.50
N ARG A 21 9.46 -6.06 9.19
CA ARG A 21 10.27 -7.14 8.61
C ARG A 21 11.60 -6.58 8.17
N ARG A 22 12.66 -6.90 8.91
CA ARG A 22 13.99 -6.30 8.74
C ARG A 22 14.47 -6.23 7.29
N GLY A 23 14.43 -7.34 6.57
CA GLY A 23 14.92 -7.39 5.20
C GLY A 23 14.08 -6.52 4.26
N LEU A 24 12.76 -6.60 4.38
CA LEU A 24 11.84 -5.82 3.54
C LEU A 24 11.92 -4.33 3.84
N LYS A 25 12.02 -3.97 5.11
CA LYS A 25 12.17 -2.58 5.51
C LYS A 25 13.40 -1.96 4.85
N HIS A 26 14.52 -2.66 4.91
CA HIS A 26 15.78 -2.17 4.34
C HIS A 26 15.66 -1.95 2.84
N GLN A 27 15.10 -2.92 2.12
CA GLN A 27 14.90 -2.81 0.68
C GLN A 27 13.93 -1.69 0.32
N TRP A 28 12.85 -1.57 1.06
CA TRP A 28 11.86 -0.52 0.82
C TRP A 28 12.47 0.87 1.01
N GLU A 29 13.27 1.06 2.05
CA GLU A 29 13.91 2.36 2.32
C GLU A 29 14.90 2.78 1.24
N GLN A 30 15.43 1.83 0.47
CA GLN A 30 16.36 2.13 -0.63
C GLN A 30 15.66 2.58 -1.91
N ILE A 31 14.34 2.43 -1.98
CA ILE A 31 13.58 2.86 -3.14
C ILE A 31 13.38 4.37 -3.07
N ASP A 32 13.53 5.05 -4.20
CA ASP A 32 13.34 6.51 -4.27
C ASP A 32 11.92 6.87 -3.89
N GLN A 33 11.74 8.04 -3.27
CA GLN A 33 10.45 8.46 -2.74
C GLN A 33 9.37 8.57 -3.82
N ASP A 34 9.72 9.10 -4.99
CA ASP A 34 8.78 9.21 -6.10
C ASP A 34 8.29 7.83 -6.59
N ILE A 35 9.17 6.85 -6.57
CA ILE A 35 8.82 5.48 -6.94
C ILE A 35 7.94 4.84 -5.88
N LYS A 36 8.24 5.07 -4.59
CA LYS A 36 7.39 4.59 -3.50
C LYS A 36 5.96 5.14 -3.62
N GLU A 37 5.84 6.42 -3.93
CA GLU A 37 4.53 7.06 -4.11
C GLU A 37 3.76 6.43 -5.27
N GLU A 38 4.44 6.14 -6.35
CA GLU A 38 3.85 5.48 -7.51
C GLU A 38 3.38 4.07 -7.16
N ILE A 39 4.20 3.32 -6.42
CA ILE A 39 3.86 1.97 -5.99
C ILE A 39 2.62 1.99 -5.09
N VAL A 40 2.60 2.89 -4.11
CA VAL A 40 1.47 3.01 -3.17
C VAL A 40 0.19 3.39 -3.92
N ALA A 41 0.28 4.33 -4.85
CA ALA A 41 -0.86 4.74 -5.66
C ALA A 41 -1.42 3.56 -6.46
N LYS A 42 -0.54 2.75 -7.04
CA LYS A 42 -0.95 1.56 -7.79
C LYS A 42 -1.62 0.54 -6.87
N TRP A 43 -1.06 0.32 -5.69
CA TRP A 43 -1.65 -0.60 -4.71
C TRP A 43 -3.03 -0.13 -4.28
N GLU A 44 -3.21 1.16 -4.07
CA GLU A 44 -4.53 1.70 -3.73
C GLU A 44 -5.54 1.41 -4.82
N GLN A 45 -5.16 1.56 -6.09
CA GLN A 45 -6.04 1.24 -7.21
C GLN A 45 -6.43 -0.24 -7.23
N ILE A 46 -5.49 -1.12 -6.96
CA ILE A 46 -5.74 -2.56 -6.89
C ILE A 46 -6.77 -2.88 -5.81
N VAL A 47 -6.60 -2.30 -4.62
CA VAL A 47 -7.51 -2.54 -3.50
C VAL A 47 -8.88 -1.95 -3.79
N ILE A 48 -8.94 -0.73 -4.33
CA ILE A 48 -10.22 -0.07 -4.68
C ILE A 48 -11.00 -0.95 -5.66
N LYS A 49 -10.33 -1.46 -6.68
CA LYS A 49 -10.96 -2.34 -7.66
C LYS A 49 -11.49 -3.61 -6.98
N ALA A 50 -10.70 -4.22 -6.13
CA ALA A 50 -11.10 -5.45 -5.43
C ALA A 50 -12.32 -5.20 -4.53
N VAL A 51 -12.34 -4.08 -3.82
CA VAL A 51 -13.48 -3.72 -2.95
C VAL A 51 -14.75 -3.53 -3.79
N LYS A 52 -14.64 -2.83 -4.92
CA LYS A 52 -15.80 -2.60 -5.81
C LYS A 52 -16.30 -3.90 -6.43
N GLU A 53 -15.41 -4.82 -6.78
CA GLU A 53 -15.81 -6.11 -7.34
C GLU A 53 -16.45 -7.02 -6.29
N ALA A 54 -16.06 -6.89 -5.04
CA ALA A 54 -16.61 -7.68 -3.93
C ALA A 54 -17.98 -7.16 -3.46
N ALA A 55 -18.28 -5.93 -3.72
CA ALA A 55 -19.58 -5.32 -3.33
C ALA A 55 -20.75 -5.72 -4.28
#